data_734cb72d3262018e38de278fae72dcc9
#
_entry.id   734cb72d3262018e38de278fae72dcc9
#
_cell.length_a   1.000
_cell.length_b   1.000
_cell.length_c   1.000
_cell.angle_alpha   90.00
_cell.angle_beta   90.00
_cell.angle_gamma   90.00
#
_symmetry.space_group_name_H-M   'P 1'
#
loop_
_entity.id
_entity.type
_entity.pdbx_description
1 polymer ?
#
loop_
_entity_poly.entity_id
_entity_poly.type
_entity_poly.pdbx_seq_one_letter_code
_entity_poly.pdbx_strand_id
1 'polypeptide(L)'
;EATVDGDHTQLQTIIVYADEAAARLAGQKIAAQAQADGSPSGEISMLKEQQWPVRLMVETAAVRKLANRVPATARISACRTHTPQIASPTNGTLWAPPQAKRAELGQQVKAGELLAVLRIPLLGDELAGYETSIAKAKQEVTRADAALTRAQSVFNRVEALFAKQAKSKREMEEAQFDLTTAQAAQTASREVLAVWEKAQPGSAMDLPLRAPISGQITHAPTASGEWVAESDLLFHIQDLSQLHVSVRVPETDLPQLGERPTAEIPHPTNGSLLNLPGAGGKLLLAAPTVHPVTHSAEILYEINNPGWLRAGMTLPAHLFTGEVHEALAIPTAAMVDDAGIPTIFVQTGGESFTRRVVRLGSNDGHHVEILAGLTAGEQVVIDGAYIVHLVSLSGVIPEHSH
;
A
#
# COMPACT_ATOMS: atom_id res chain seq x y z
N GLU A 1 -21.47 2.17 -50.94
CA GLU A 1 -21.85 3.49 -51.48
C GLU A 1 -23.31 3.76 -51.18
N ALA A 2 -23.59 4.81 -50.48
CA ALA A 2 -24.94 5.30 -50.25
C ALA A 2 -25.05 6.68 -50.90
N THR A 3 -26.04 6.87 -51.75
CA THR A 3 -26.30 8.13 -52.41
C THR A 3 -27.55 8.77 -51.79
N VAL A 4 -27.42 9.96 -51.23
CA VAL A 4 -28.54 10.79 -50.78
C VAL A 4 -28.38 12.15 -51.47
N ASP A 5 -29.39 12.56 -52.21
CA ASP A 5 -29.49 13.86 -52.93
C ASP A 5 -28.29 14.22 -53.84
N GLY A 6 -27.75 13.25 -54.61
CA GLY A 6 -26.77 13.51 -55.66
C GLY A 6 -25.36 13.79 -55.19
N ASP A 7 -25.09 13.74 -53.91
CA ASP A 7 -23.74 13.90 -53.34
C ASP A 7 -23.12 12.53 -53.04
N HIS A 8 -21.91 12.29 -53.53
CA HIS A 8 -21.17 11.06 -53.33
C HIS A 8 -20.35 11.17 -52.06
N THR A 9 -20.86 10.62 -50.97
CA THR A 9 -20.07 10.50 -49.73
C THR A 9 -19.42 9.11 -49.70
N GLN A 10 -18.09 9.07 -49.83
CA GLN A 10 -17.33 7.85 -49.53
C GLN A 10 -17.34 7.58 -48.04
N LEU A 11 -18.05 6.54 -47.64
CA LEU A 11 -17.99 6.06 -46.26
C LEU A 11 -16.62 5.43 -46.02
N GLN A 12 -15.95 5.83 -44.99
CA GLN A 12 -14.69 5.19 -44.55
C GLN A 12 -14.98 3.72 -44.20
N THR A 13 -14.16 2.82 -44.73
CA THR A 13 -14.24 1.40 -44.40
C THR A 13 -13.87 1.18 -42.95
N ILE A 14 -14.85 0.78 -42.15
CA ILE A 14 -14.59 0.38 -40.75
C ILE A 14 -14.11 -1.06 -40.75
N ILE A 15 -12.86 -1.28 -40.36
CA ILE A 15 -12.30 -2.62 -40.22
C ILE A 15 -12.59 -3.09 -38.79
N VAL A 16 -13.41 -4.14 -38.68
CA VAL A 16 -13.71 -4.77 -37.40
C VAL A 16 -12.78 -5.96 -37.19
N TYR A 17 -12.02 -5.98 -36.12
CA TYR A 17 -11.13 -7.09 -35.77
C TYR A 17 -11.84 -8.09 -34.86
N ALA A 18 -11.43 -9.36 -34.93
CA ALA A 18 -12.07 -10.46 -34.19
C ALA A 18 -11.86 -10.37 -32.69
N ASP A 19 -10.71 -9.78 -32.25
CA ASP A 19 -10.36 -9.55 -30.86
C ASP A 19 -9.38 -8.39 -30.72
N GLU A 20 -9.11 -7.98 -29.47
CA GLU A 20 -8.21 -6.88 -29.12
C GLU A 20 -6.75 -7.15 -29.53
N ALA A 21 -6.32 -8.42 -29.51
CA ALA A 21 -4.97 -8.80 -29.90
C ALA A 21 -4.77 -8.65 -31.43
N ALA A 22 -5.77 -9.03 -32.21
CA ALA A 22 -5.75 -8.82 -33.65
C ALA A 22 -5.77 -7.33 -34.05
N ALA A 23 -6.51 -6.50 -33.29
CA ALA A 23 -6.53 -5.05 -33.48
C ALA A 23 -5.17 -4.43 -33.16
N ARG A 24 -4.51 -4.83 -32.05
CA ARG A 24 -3.18 -4.39 -31.68
C ARG A 24 -2.10 -4.77 -32.68
N LEU A 25 -2.12 -6.02 -33.18
CA LEU A 25 -1.19 -6.50 -34.23
C LEU A 25 -1.37 -5.75 -35.54
N ALA A 26 -2.59 -5.45 -35.92
CA ALA A 26 -2.89 -4.66 -37.13
C ALA A 26 -2.41 -3.20 -36.94
N GLY A 27 -2.64 -2.60 -35.79
CA GLY A 27 -2.15 -1.27 -35.45
C GLY A 27 -0.61 -1.21 -35.47
N GLN A 28 0.09 -2.22 -34.93
CA GLN A 28 1.54 -2.32 -35.01
C GLN A 28 2.07 -2.46 -36.42
N LYS A 29 1.37 -3.23 -37.29
CA LYS A 29 1.74 -3.36 -38.72
C LYS A 29 1.54 -2.05 -39.49
N ILE A 30 0.44 -1.34 -39.24
CA ILE A 30 0.18 -0.03 -39.83
C ILE A 30 1.24 0.99 -39.37
N ALA A 31 1.59 1.00 -38.08
CA ALA A 31 2.65 1.86 -37.54
C ALA A 31 4.04 1.54 -38.16
N ALA A 32 4.37 0.25 -38.33
CA ALA A 32 5.61 -0.19 -38.97
C ALA A 32 5.64 0.16 -40.49
N GLN A 33 4.53 0.09 -41.17
CA GLN A 33 4.42 0.52 -42.59
C GLN A 33 4.53 2.05 -42.74
N ALA A 34 3.89 2.82 -41.85
CA ALA A 34 4.04 4.28 -41.83
C ALA A 34 5.48 4.74 -41.56
N GLN A 35 6.25 3.95 -40.82
CA GLN A 35 7.70 4.19 -40.60
C GLN A 35 8.56 3.83 -41.83
N ALA A 36 8.11 2.84 -42.63
CA ALA A 36 8.82 2.39 -43.86
C ALA A 36 8.60 3.33 -45.04
N ASP A 37 7.42 3.94 -45.12
CA ASP A 37 7.04 4.79 -46.27
C ASP A 37 7.56 6.24 -46.19
N GLY A 38 8.19 6.65 -45.10
CA GLY A 38 8.90 7.96 -44.99
C GLY A 38 8.01 9.17 -45.33
N SER A 39 6.70 9.02 -45.28
CA SER A 39 5.75 10.11 -45.54
C SER A 39 5.88 11.15 -44.40
N PRO A 40 6.25 12.38 -44.68
CA PRO A 40 6.20 13.45 -43.70
C PRO A 40 4.71 13.59 -43.35
N SER A 41 4.33 13.15 -42.14
CA SER A 41 3.06 13.54 -41.53
C SER A 41 2.99 15.07 -41.63
N GLY A 42 1.93 15.61 -42.30
CA GLY A 42 1.83 16.98 -42.66
C GLY A 42 2.28 17.92 -41.53
N GLU A 43 3.03 18.94 -41.88
CA GLU A 43 3.49 19.99 -40.99
C GLU A 43 2.23 20.67 -40.40
N ILE A 44 2.12 20.68 -39.08
CA ILE A 44 1.01 21.30 -38.39
C ILE A 44 1.45 22.74 -38.08
N SER A 45 0.74 23.70 -38.66
CA SER A 45 0.97 25.10 -38.36
C SER A 45 0.05 25.62 -37.28
N MET A 46 0.60 26.28 -36.27
CA MET A 46 -0.16 26.88 -35.18
C MET A 46 0.50 28.24 -34.87
N LEU A 47 -0.21 29.34 -35.18
CA LEU A 47 0.26 30.70 -35.00
C LEU A 47 0.51 30.98 -33.50
N LYS A 48 1.40 31.91 -33.19
CA LYS A 48 1.75 32.27 -31.79
C LYS A 48 0.53 32.75 -31.00
N GLU A 49 -0.38 33.48 -31.63
CA GLU A 49 -1.62 33.92 -31.04
C GLU A 49 -2.53 32.76 -30.63
N GLN A 50 -2.45 31.60 -31.29
CA GLN A 50 -3.16 30.36 -30.97
C GLN A 50 -2.45 29.57 -29.88
N GLN A 51 -1.11 29.66 -29.80
CA GLN A 51 -0.30 28.95 -28.79
C GLN A 51 -0.48 29.57 -27.38
N TRP A 52 -0.65 30.87 -27.26
CA TRP A 52 -0.74 31.56 -25.98
C TRP A 52 -1.95 31.20 -25.12
N PRO A 53 -3.18 31.16 -25.64
CA PRO A 53 -4.36 30.80 -24.84
C PRO A 53 -4.28 29.39 -24.29
N VAL A 54 -3.60 28.48 -24.98
CA VAL A 54 -3.44 27.07 -24.60
C VAL A 54 -2.20 26.80 -23.76
N ARG A 55 -1.41 27.85 -23.45
CA ARG A 55 -0.15 27.77 -22.69
C ARG A 55 0.79 26.69 -23.21
N LEU A 56 0.94 26.62 -24.52
CA LEU A 56 1.77 25.60 -25.15
C LEU A 56 3.19 25.70 -24.61
N MET A 57 3.69 24.58 -24.06
CA MET A 57 5.04 24.47 -23.54
C MET A 57 5.79 23.36 -24.26
N VAL A 58 7.07 23.58 -24.49
CA VAL A 58 7.98 22.59 -25.07
C VAL A 58 9.13 22.30 -24.11
N GLU A 59 9.61 21.08 -24.15
CA GLU A 59 10.81 20.66 -23.42
C GLU A 59 11.73 19.90 -24.34
N THR A 60 13.03 20.07 -24.11
CA THR A 60 14.06 19.40 -24.93
C THR A 60 14.19 17.95 -24.48
N ALA A 61 14.05 17.02 -25.44
CA ALA A 61 14.29 15.60 -25.19
C ALA A 61 15.73 15.34 -24.78
N ALA A 62 15.94 14.78 -23.61
CA ALA A 62 17.27 14.58 -23.02
C ALA A 62 17.45 13.15 -22.52
N VAL A 63 18.69 12.70 -22.48
CA VAL A 63 19.05 11.45 -21.81
C VAL A 63 18.94 11.64 -20.31
N ARG A 64 18.15 10.80 -19.65
CA ARG A 64 17.88 10.82 -18.22
C ARG A 64 18.06 9.43 -17.63
N LYS A 65 18.32 9.39 -16.33
CA LYS A 65 18.30 8.13 -15.57
C LYS A 65 16.85 7.76 -15.25
N LEU A 66 16.41 6.63 -15.77
CA LEU A 66 15.08 6.09 -15.55
C LEU A 66 15.15 4.80 -14.76
N ALA A 67 14.20 4.63 -13.84
CA ALA A 67 13.91 3.37 -13.19
C ALA A 67 12.52 2.91 -13.67
N ASN A 68 12.44 1.70 -14.18
CA ASN A 68 11.15 1.17 -14.59
C ASN A 68 10.24 0.97 -13.37
N ARG A 69 8.99 1.37 -13.46
CA ARG A 69 7.98 1.25 -12.39
C ARG A 69 6.81 0.40 -12.83
N VAL A 70 6.45 -0.55 -11.98
CA VAL A 70 5.25 -1.36 -12.15
C VAL A 70 4.16 -0.82 -11.23
N PRO A 71 2.97 -0.52 -11.76
CA PRO A 71 1.84 -0.14 -10.92
C PRO A 71 1.42 -1.32 -10.05
N ALA A 72 1.17 -1.06 -8.78
CA ALA A 72 0.81 -2.04 -7.79
C ALA A 72 -0.20 -1.47 -6.80
N THR A 73 -0.76 -2.31 -5.96
CA THR A 73 -1.67 -1.89 -4.89
C THR A 73 -1.10 -2.26 -3.55
N ALA A 74 -0.96 -1.26 -2.68
CA ALA A 74 -0.53 -1.43 -1.30
C ALA A 74 -1.73 -1.51 -0.37
N ARG A 75 -1.80 -2.55 0.45
CA ARG A 75 -2.75 -2.68 1.54
C ARG A 75 -2.04 -2.54 2.87
N ILE A 76 -2.55 -1.64 3.71
CA ILE A 76 -2.00 -1.36 5.03
C ILE A 76 -2.70 -2.23 6.07
N SER A 77 -1.95 -2.90 6.93
CA SER A 77 -2.49 -3.68 8.05
C SER A 77 -1.68 -3.44 9.32
N ALA A 78 -2.29 -3.67 10.47
CA ALA A 78 -1.56 -3.71 11.72
C ALA A 78 -0.63 -4.94 11.75
N CYS A 79 0.46 -4.83 12.48
CA CYS A 79 1.39 -5.94 12.67
C CYS A 79 0.68 -7.08 13.41
N ARG A 80 0.64 -8.28 12.84
CA ARG A 80 -0.14 -9.43 13.40
C ARG A 80 0.33 -9.84 14.80
N THR A 81 1.59 -9.63 15.11
CA THR A 81 2.18 -9.92 16.42
C THR A 81 1.78 -8.91 17.50
N HIS A 82 1.26 -7.74 17.10
CA HIS A 82 0.93 -6.63 17.98
C HIS A 82 -0.57 -6.32 18.00
N THR A 83 -1.41 -7.34 17.86
CA THR A 83 -2.88 -7.21 17.86
C THR A 83 -3.55 -8.28 18.71
N PRO A 84 -3.28 -8.33 20.04
CA PRO A 84 -3.90 -9.31 20.92
C PRO A 84 -5.39 -9.06 21.05
N GLN A 85 -6.12 -10.17 21.09
CA GLN A 85 -7.54 -10.22 21.44
C GLN A 85 -7.65 -10.72 22.87
N ILE A 86 -8.43 -10.01 23.68
CA ILE A 86 -8.76 -10.41 25.05
C ILE A 86 -10.15 -10.99 25.00
N ALA A 87 -10.24 -12.31 25.14
CA ALA A 87 -11.49 -13.02 25.26
C ALA A 87 -11.82 -13.31 26.73
N SER A 88 -13.09 -13.49 27.02
CA SER A 88 -13.51 -13.90 28.37
C SER A 88 -13.00 -15.30 28.68
N PRO A 89 -12.28 -15.49 29.81
CA PRO A 89 -11.78 -16.80 30.18
C PRO A 89 -12.89 -17.74 30.73
N THR A 90 -14.02 -17.17 31.12
CA THR A 90 -15.19 -17.92 31.69
C THR A 90 -16.44 -17.04 31.60
N ASN A 91 -17.59 -17.64 31.92
CA ASN A 91 -18.86 -16.91 32.03
C ASN A 91 -18.84 -15.94 33.20
N GLY A 92 -19.42 -14.76 33.02
CA GLY A 92 -19.47 -13.78 34.11
C GLY A 92 -20.09 -12.45 33.69
N THR A 93 -20.10 -11.51 34.60
CA THR A 93 -20.59 -10.14 34.34
C THR A 93 -19.39 -9.16 34.27
N LEU A 94 -19.33 -8.39 33.22
CA LEU A 94 -18.24 -7.45 33.00
C LEU A 94 -18.53 -6.10 33.67
N TRP A 95 -17.61 -5.64 34.49
CA TRP A 95 -17.71 -4.35 35.19
C TRP A 95 -16.55 -3.42 34.86
N ALA A 96 -16.84 -2.11 34.87
CA ALA A 96 -15.80 -1.10 34.81
C ALA A 96 -14.90 -1.18 36.06
N PRO A 97 -13.61 -0.87 35.97
CA PRO A 97 -12.73 -0.86 37.13
C PRO A 97 -13.22 0.14 38.19
N PRO A 98 -13.24 -0.23 39.48
CA PRO A 98 -13.83 0.63 40.52
C PRO A 98 -13.09 1.95 40.74
N GLN A 99 -11.83 2.07 40.35
CA GLN A 99 -10.98 3.26 40.55
C GLN A 99 -10.36 3.81 39.27
N ALA A 100 -10.73 3.29 38.10
CA ALA A 100 -10.19 3.70 36.82
C ALA A 100 -11.31 4.09 35.86
N LYS A 101 -10.96 4.92 34.87
CA LYS A 101 -11.89 5.21 33.79
C LYS A 101 -12.16 3.93 33.00
N ARG A 102 -13.41 3.73 32.58
CA ARG A 102 -13.80 2.63 31.71
C ARG A 102 -12.93 2.66 30.43
N ALA A 103 -12.50 1.48 30.01
CA ALA A 103 -11.80 1.33 28.74
C ALA A 103 -12.76 1.58 27.57
N GLU A 104 -12.50 2.58 26.75
CA GLU A 104 -13.35 3.03 25.65
C GLU A 104 -12.68 2.78 24.31
N LEU A 105 -13.52 2.64 23.26
CA LEU A 105 -13.05 2.55 21.89
C LEU A 105 -12.19 3.78 21.54
N GLY A 106 -11.02 3.55 20.92
CA GLY A 106 -10.09 4.61 20.54
C GLY A 106 -9.12 5.06 21.64
N GLN A 107 -9.31 4.60 22.89
CA GLN A 107 -8.41 4.93 24.00
C GLN A 107 -7.03 4.30 23.82
N GLN A 108 -5.98 5.06 24.16
CA GLN A 108 -4.62 4.53 24.29
C GLN A 108 -4.46 3.91 25.66
N VAL A 109 -3.90 2.69 25.69
CA VAL A 109 -3.64 1.94 26.92
C VAL A 109 -2.20 1.48 26.96
N LYS A 110 -1.70 1.25 28.19
CA LYS A 110 -0.36 0.71 28.40
C LYS A 110 -0.43 -0.77 28.74
N ALA A 111 0.63 -1.50 28.43
CA ALA A 111 0.77 -2.90 28.86
C ALA A 111 0.61 -3.00 30.38
N GLY A 112 -0.22 -3.94 30.86
CA GLY A 112 -0.57 -4.14 32.26
C GLY A 112 -1.69 -3.24 32.79
N GLU A 113 -2.20 -2.28 32.04
CA GLU A 113 -3.30 -1.40 32.45
C GLU A 113 -4.60 -2.18 32.65
N LEU A 114 -5.33 -1.90 33.74
CA LEU A 114 -6.59 -2.55 34.07
C LEU A 114 -7.71 -1.99 33.17
N LEU A 115 -8.30 -2.87 32.35
CA LEU A 115 -9.36 -2.50 31.38
C LEU A 115 -10.75 -2.70 31.96
N ALA A 116 -10.97 -3.83 32.61
CA ALA A 116 -12.25 -4.23 33.18
C ALA A 116 -12.03 -5.26 34.31
N VAL A 117 -13.12 -5.53 35.02
CA VAL A 117 -13.19 -6.61 36.01
C VAL A 117 -14.32 -7.55 35.61
N LEU A 118 -14.00 -8.82 35.44
CA LEU A 118 -14.98 -9.87 35.18
C LEU A 118 -15.42 -10.44 36.52
N ARG A 119 -16.68 -10.24 36.85
CA ARG A 119 -17.29 -10.79 38.08
C ARG A 119 -17.93 -12.15 37.77
N ILE A 120 -17.40 -13.18 38.43
CA ILE A 120 -17.80 -14.58 38.24
C ILE A 120 -18.64 -15.00 39.45
N PRO A 121 -19.91 -15.36 39.28
CA PRO A 121 -20.70 -15.93 40.36
C PRO A 121 -20.21 -17.36 40.61
N LEU A 122 -19.72 -17.66 41.81
CA LEU A 122 -19.37 -19.04 42.20
C LEU A 122 -20.60 -19.72 42.82
N LEU A 123 -21.40 -20.38 41.99
CA LEU A 123 -22.54 -21.20 42.44
C LEU A 123 -22.03 -22.58 42.90
N GLY A 124 -22.67 -23.16 43.94
CA GLY A 124 -22.15 -24.37 44.60
C GLY A 124 -22.00 -25.62 43.71
N ASP A 125 -22.67 -25.68 42.57
CA ASP A 125 -22.61 -26.81 41.63
C ASP A 125 -21.41 -26.72 40.67
N GLU A 126 -20.62 -25.62 40.67
CA GLU A 126 -19.51 -25.37 39.75
C GLU A 126 -18.11 -25.74 40.30
N LEU A 127 -18.05 -26.45 41.46
CA LEU A 127 -16.77 -26.85 42.08
C LEU A 127 -15.86 -27.68 41.19
N ALA A 128 -16.41 -28.50 40.29
CA ALA A 128 -15.62 -29.27 39.31
C ALA A 128 -14.99 -28.37 38.26
N GLY A 129 -15.65 -27.27 37.86
CA GLY A 129 -15.12 -26.23 36.97
C GLY A 129 -14.02 -25.40 37.63
N TYR A 130 -14.10 -25.22 38.96
CA TYR A 130 -13.12 -24.44 39.71
C TYR A 130 -11.72 -25.08 39.70
N GLU A 131 -11.60 -26.39 39.97
CA GLU A 131 -10.29 -27.08 39.90
C GLU A 131 -9.69 -27.05 38.51
N THR A 132 -10.53 -27.18 37.48
CA THR A 132 -10.12 -27.06 36.06
C THR A 132 -9.60 -25.64 35.75
N SER A 133 -10.29 -24.62 36.29
CA SER A 133 -9.88 -23.20 36.07
C SER A 133 -8.58 -22.87 36.79
N ILE A 134 -8.34 -23.38 37.99
CA ILE A 134 -7.06 -23.28 38.69
C ILE A 134 -5.95 -23.97 37.89
N ALA A 135 -6.20 -25.16 37.36
CA ALA A 135 -5.22 -25.89 36.55
C ALA A 135 -4.85 -25.10 35.27
N LYS A 136 -5.85 -24.55 34.57
CA LYS A 136 -5.65 -23.67 33.40
C LYS A 136 -4.85 -22.43 33.79
N ALA A 137 -5.17 -21.75 34.89
CA ALA A 137 -4.47 -20.57 35.37
C ALA A 137 -3.00 -20.87 35.73
N LYS A 138 -2.72 -22.00 36.36
CA LYS A 138 -1.35 -22.47 36.65
C LYS A 138 -0.55 -22.73 35.37
N GLN A 139 -1.17 -23.35 34.38
CA GLN A 139 -0.55 -23.59 33.08
C GLN A 139 -0.20 -22.25 32.37
N GLU A 140 -1.11 -21.28 32.44
CA GLU A 140 -0.86 -19.97 31.82
C GLU A 140 0.26 -19.19 32.54
N VAL A 141 0.36 -19.24 33.86
CA VAL A 141 1.50 -18.69 34.60
C VAL A 141 2.81 -19.33 34.13
N THR A 142 2.86 -20.67 34.04
CA THR A 142 4.05 -21.37 33.57
C THR A 142 4.46 -20.93 32.17
N ARG A 143 3.49 -20.74 31.28
CA ARG A 143 3.70 -20.27 29.92
C ARG A 143 4.23 -18.83 29.89
N ALA A 144 3.65 -17.95 30.68
CA ALA A 144 4.07 -16.55 30.80
C ALA A 144 5.48 -16.42 31.42
N ASP A 145 5.82 -17.23 32.42
CA ASP A 145 7.16 -17.29 33.01
C ASP A 145 8.22 -17.72 31.98
N ALA A 146 7.91 -18.72 31.15
CA ALA A 146 8.79 -19.17 30.09
C ALA A 146 8.96 -18.09 28.98
N ALA A 147 7.88 -17.39 28.63
CA ALA A 147 7.90 -16.30 27.68
C ALA A 147 8.75 -15.13 28.18
N LEU A 148 8.60 -14.75 29.45
CA LEU A 148 9.42 -13.69 30.08
C LEU A 148 10.90 -14.06 30.11
N THR A 149 11.24 -15.29 30.49
CA THR A 149 12.63 -15.76 30.50
C THR A 149 13.26 -15.67 29.12
N ARG A 150 12.51 -16.03 28.07
CA ARG A 150 12.93 -15.91 26.68
C ARG A 150 13.12 -14.45 26.28
N ALA A 151 12.15 -13.58 26.53
CA ALA A 151 12.20 -12.16 26.19
C ALA A 151 13.38 -11.47 26.89
N GLN A 152 13.62 -11.76 28.18
CA GLN A 152 14.75 -11.24 28.94
C GLN A 152 16.09 -11.67 28.31
N SER A 153 16.22 -12.93 27.90
CA SER A 153 17.44 -13.44 27.27
C SER A 153 17.72 -12.78 25.92
N VAL A 154 16.66 -12.52 25.15
CA VAL A 154 16.76 -11.79 23.87
C VAL A 154 17.18 -10.35 24.12
N PHE A 155 16.50 -9.67 25.04
CA PHE A 155 16.81 -8.28 25.39
C PHE A 155 18.27 -8.11 25.82
N ASN A 156 18.75 -8.91 26.78
CA ASN A 156 20.13 -8.84 27.29
C ASN A 156 21.16 -9.03 26.15
N ARG A 157 20.88 -9.93 25.20
CA ARG A 157 21.74 -10.17 24.04
C ARG A 157 21.74 -8.98 23.08
N VAL A 158 20.56 -8.42 22.78
CA VAL A 158 20.42 -7.27 21.88
C VAL A 158 21.08 -6.04 22.52
N GLU A 159 20.87 -5.80 23.81
CA GLU A 159 21.50 -4.72 24.55
C GLU A 159 23.03 -4.79 24.50
N ALA A 160 23.60 -5.99 24.75
CA ALA A 160 25.04 -6.18 24.67
C ALA A 160 25.62 -5.96 23.26
N LEU A 161 24.87 -6.30 22.21
CA LEU A 161 25.26 -6.06 20.83
C LEU A 161 25.06 -4.60 20.42
N PHE A 162 24.01 -3.94 20.91
CA PHE A 162 23.77 -2.52 20.70
C PHE A 162 24.90 -1.66 21.31
N ALA A 163 25.33 -1.98 22.52
CA ALA A 163 26.48 -1.33 23.16
C ALA A 163 27.78 -1.44 22.32
N LYS A 164 27.90 -2.50 21.52
CA LYS A 164 29.03 -2.72 20.57
C LYS A 164 28.74 -2.18 19.16
N GLN A 165 27.67 -1.41 18.98
CA GLN A 165 27.21 -0.88 17.67
C GLN A 165 26.93 -1.96 16.60
N ALA A 166 26.72 -3.22 17.02
CA ALA A 166 26.42 -4.34 16.14
C ALA A 166 24.91 -4.56 15.92
N LYS A 167 24.06 -3.79 16.61
CA LYS A 167 22.59 -3.79 16.46
C LYS A 167 22.08 -2.34 16.39
N SER A 168 20.93 -2.17 15.72
CA SER A 168 20.30 -0.87 15.57
C SER A 168 19.48 -0.47 16.81
N LYS A 169 19.23 0.84 16.97
CA LYS A 169 18.34 1.36 18.03
C LYS A 169 16.95 0.74 17.96
N ARG A 170 16.45 0.52 16.77
CA ARG A 170 15.15 -0.12 16.53
C ARG A 170 15.09 -1.54 17.08
N GLU A 171 16.11 -2.36 16.83
CA GLU A 171 16.16 -3.74 17.36
C GLU A 171 16.21 -3.76 18.89
N MET A 172 16.83 -2.74 19.48
CA MET A 172 16.83 -2.54 20.92
C MET A 172 15.42 -2.18 21.44
N GLU A 173 14.74 -1.25 20.79
CA GLU A 173 13.38 -0.84 21.14
C GLU A 173 12.37 -2.00 20.98
N GLU A 174 12.51 -2.83 19.93
CA GLU A 174 11.71 -4.04 19.69
C GLU A 174 11.91 -5.07 20.82
N ALA A 175 13.16 -5.35 21.19
CA ALA A 175 13.45 -6.28 22.28
C ALA A 175 12.95 -5.75 23.64
N GLN A 176 12.98 -4.43 23.85
CA GLN A 176 12.42 -3.78 25.05
C GLN A 176 10.89 -3.90 25.10
N PHE A 177 10.23 -3.72 23.97
CA PHE A 177 8.77 -3.90 23.84
C PHE A 177 8.35 -5.34 24.16
N ASP A 178 9.04 -6.33 23.58
CA ASP A 178 8.78 -7.75 23.83
C ASP A 178 8.97 -8.10 25.31
N LEU A 179 10.01 -7.56 25.94
CA LEU A 179 10.25 -7.75 27.36
C LEU A 179 9.12 -7.15 28.20
N THR A 180 8.73 -5.91 27.92
CA THR A 180 7.65 -5.22 28.65
C THR A 180 6.32 -5.96 28.50
N THR A 181 6.03 -6.45 27.30
CA THR A 181 4.84 -7.25 27.00
C THR A 181 4.83 -8.56 27.78
N ALA A 182 5.96 -9.27 27.79
CA ALA A 182 6.09 -10.52 28.54
C ALA A 182 5.99 -10.32 30.05
N GLN A 183 6.51 -9.20 30.59
CA GLN A 183 6.35 -8.82 31.99
C GLN A 183 4.89 -8.55 32.35
N ALA A 184 4.17 -7.80 31.49
CA ALA A 184 2.76 -7.52 31.70
C ALA A 184 1.91 -8.80 31.67
N ALA A 185 2.18 -9.69 30.74
CA ALA A 185 1.50 -10.99 30.64
C ALA A 185 1.74 -11.87 31.87
N GLN A 186 2.98 -11.94 32.37
CA GLN A 186 3.31 -12.67 33.59
C GLN A 186 2.57 -12.11 34.81
N THR A 187 2.57 -10.80 34.98
CA THR A 187 1.87 -10.14 36.08
C THR A 187 0.39 -10.44 36.05
N ALA A 188 -0.26 -10.29 34.88
CA ALA A 188 -1.67 -10.58 34.70
C ALA A 188 -1.99 -12.04 35.00
N SER A 189 -1.22 -12.99 34.48
CA SER A 189 -1.45 -14.43 34.74
C SER A 189 -1.33 -14.78 36.21
N ARG A 190 -0.36 -14.22 36.93
CA ARG A 190 -0.20 -14.42 38.37
C ARG A 190 -1.34 -13.82 39.18
N GLU A 191 -1.85 -12.64 38.81
CA GLU A 191 -3.01 -12.04 39.45
C GLU A 191 -4.25 -12.91 39.25
N VAL A 192 -4.47 -13.40 38.05
CA VAL A 192 -5.58 -14.34 37.74
C VAL A 192 -5.47 -15.58 38.62
N LEU A 193 -4.31 -16.21 38.71
CA LEU A 193 -4.11 -17.38 39.57
C LEU A 193 -4.38 -17.06 41.04
N ALA A 194 -3.86 -15.93 41.56
CA ALA A 194 -4.05 -15.51 42.95
C ALA A 194 -5.54 -15.27 43.28
N VAL A 195 -6.32 -14.79 42.34
CA VAL A 195 -7.78 -14.63 42.49
C VAL A 195 -8.47 -15.99 42.59
N TRP A 196 -8.12 -16.94 41.69
CA TRP A 196 -8.64 -18.30 41.74
C TRP A 196 -8.29 -19.03 43.04
N GLU A 197 -7.04 -18.89 43.54
CA GLU A 197 -6.59 -19.56 44.77
C GLU A 197 -7.24 -18.98 46.04
N LYS A 198 -7.72 -17.74 46.02
CA LYS A 198 -8.46 -17.10 47.14
C LYS A 198 -9.96 -17.25 47.05
N ALA A 199 -10.49 -17.76 45.97
CA ALA A 199 -11.91 -17.90 45.77
C ALA A 199 -12.52 -18.89 46.79
N GLN A 200 -13.70 -18.54 47.34
CA GLN A 200 -14.48 -19.39 48.23
C GLN A 200 -15.81 -19.71 47.60
N PRO A 201 -16.31 -20.97 47.69
CA PRO A 201 -17.64 -21.33 47.22
C PRO A 201 -18.74 -20.44 47.81
N GLY A 202 -19.65 -19.95 46.95
CA GLY A 202 -20.75 -19.07 47.35
C GLY A 202 -20.43 -17.57 47.36
N SER A 203 -19.22 -17.16 46.99
CA SER A 203 -18.85 -15.76 46.81
C SER A 203 -18.70 -15.39 45.34
N ALA A 204 -18.89 -14.11 45.00
CA ALA A 204 -18.50 -13.61 43.67
C ALA A 204 -17.00 -13.36 43.63
N MET A 205 -16.37 -13.72 42.51
CA MET A 205 -14.95 -13.53 42.27
C MET A 205 -14.73 -12.44 41.22
N ASP A 206 -13.91 -11.47 41.55
CA ASP A 206 -13.55 -10.37 40.65
C ASP A 206 -12.21 -10.65 39.96
N LEU A 207 -12.26 -10.97 38.67
CA LEU A 207 -11.11 -11.28 37.83
C LEU A 207 -10.64 -10.03 37.08
N PRO A 208 -9.42 -9.53 37.31
CA PRO A 208 -8.93 -8.35 36.60
C PRO A 208 -8.54 -8.70 35.14
N LEU A 209 -9.07 -7.93 34.18
CA LEU A 209 -8.70 -8.01 32.79
C LEU A 209 -7.74 -6.87 32.46
N ARG A 210 -6.50 -7.23 32.10
CA ARG A 210 -5.45 -6.25 31.81
C ARG A 210 -5.04 -6.25 30.35
N ALA A 211 -4.55 -5.10 29.88
CA ALA A 211 -3.98 -4.95 28.55
C ALA A 211 -2.67 -5.76 28.45
N PRO A 212 -2.55 -6.70 27.51
CA PRO A 212 -1.32 -7.47 27.34
C PRO A 212 -0.22 -6.65 26.65
N ILE A 213 -0.59 -5.66 25.85
CA ILE A 213 0.34 -4.75 25.16
C ILE A 213 -0.08 -3.29 25.34
N SER A 214 0.84 -2.37 25.05
CA SER A 214 0.49 -0.95 24.86
C SER A 214 -0.06 -0.77 23.44
N GLY A 215 -1.11 0.05 23.28
CA GLY A 215 -1.73 0.29 21.98
C GLY A 215 -3.07 0.99 22.10
N GLN A 216 -3.81 1.01 21.01
CA GLN A 216 -5.15 1.61 20.93
C GLN A 216 -6.23 0.52 20.97
N ILE A 217 -7.27 0.74 21.76
CA ILE A 217 -8.43 -0.13 21.80
C ILE A 217 -9.25 0.07 20.53
N THR A 218 -9.39 -1.00 19.74
CA THR A 218 -10.18 -1.01 18.48
C THR A 218 -11.50 -1.76 18.62
N HIS A 219 -11.68 -2.50 19.73
CA HIS A 219 -12.95 -3.10 20.15
C HIS A 219 -13.04 -3.08 21.66
N ALA A 220 -14.22 -2.70 22.17
CA ALA A 220 -14.53 -2.70 23.60
C ALA A 220 -16.01 -3.01 23.80
N PRO A 221 -16.40 -3.65 24.93
CA PRO A 221 -17.79 -3.92 25.26
C PRO A 221 -18.61 -2.65 25.47
N THR A 222 -19.88 -2.70 25.13
CA THR A 222 -20.75 -1.52 25.06
C THR A 222 -21.32 -1.12 26.42
N ALA A 223 -21.54 -2.08 27.34
CA ALA A 223 -22.17 -1.80 28.64
C ALA A 223 -21.33 -2.36 29.82
N SER A 224 -21.39 -1.66 30.95
CA SER A 224 -20.95 -2.19 32.25
C SER A 224 -22.10 -2.97 32.85
N GLY A 225 -21.82 -4.14 33.43
CA GLY A 225 -22.86 -5.07 33.92
C GLY A 225 -23.38 -6.03 32.84
N GLU A 226 -22.77 -6.06 31.66
CA GLU A 226 -23.08 -7.00 30.59
C GLU A 226 -22.65 -8.40 30.97
N TRP A 227 -23.52 -9.39 30.70
CA TRP A 227 -23.19 -10.80 30.83
C TRP A 227 -22.38 -11.25 29.61
N VAL A 228 -21.25 -11.89 29.84
CA VAL A 228 -20.37 -12.43 28.80
C VAL A 228 -20.15 -13.93 29.01
N ALA A 229 -20.09 -14.63 27.88
CA ALA A 229 -19.80 -16.05 27.87
C ALA A 229 -18.30 -16.33 27.77
N GLU A 230 -17.88 -17.55 28.11
CA GLU A 230 -16.51 -18.02 27.87
C GLU A 230 -16.18 -17.87 26.38
N SER A 231 -14.98 -17.33 26.07
CA SER A 231 -14.48 -17.07 24.72
C SER A 231 -15.09 -15.86 23.97
N ASP A 232 -16.04 -15.12 24.57
CA ASP A 232 -16.51 -13.87 23.98
C ASP A 232 -15.38 -12.87 23.88
N LEU A 233 -15.28 -12.19 22.73
CA LEU A 233 -14.29 -11.14 22.49
C LEU A 233 -14.65 -9.89 23.31
N LEU A 234 -13.81 -9.54 24.27
CA LEU A 234 -14.02 -8.38 25.14
C LEU A 234 -13.27 -7.15 24.64
N PHE A 235 -11.98 -7.29 24.41
CA PHE A 235 -11.16 -6.18 23.94
C PHE A 235 -10.26 -6.62 22.78
N HIS A 236 -10.05 -5.71 21.86
CA HIS A 236 -9.03 -5.84 20.84
C HIS A 236 -8.11 -4.61 20.92
N ILE A 237 -6.84 -4.85 21.15
CA ILE A 237 -5.83 -3.79 21.27
C ILE A 237 -4.88 -3.91 20.09
N GLN A 238 -4.60 -2.80 19.45
CA GLN A 238 -3.68 -2.74 18.32
C GLN A 238 -2.56 -1.74 18.59
N ASP A 239 -1.33 -2.21 18.48
CA ASP A 239 -0.19 -1.30 18.37
C ASP A 239 -0.09 -0.88 16.89
N LEU A 240 -0.31 0.40 16.65
CA LEU A 240 -0.28 1.02 15.33
C LEU A 240 1.03 1.80 15.10
N SER A 241 2.01 1.65 15.97
CA SER A 241 3.33 2.26 15.79
C SER A 241 4.11 1.64 14.63
N GLN A 242 3.88 0.35 14.40
CA GLN A 242 4.40 -0.40 13.26
C GLN A 242 3.26 -0.95 12.41
N LEU A 243 3.43 -0.87 11.10
CA LEU A 243 2.44 -1.32 10.13
C LEU A 243 3.07 -2.29 9.14
N HIS A 244 2.27 -3.25 8.71
CA HIS A 244 2.57 -4.07 7.56
C HIS A 244 1.97 -3.44 6.31
N VAL A 245 2.79 -3.32 5.28
CA VAL A 245 2.38 -2.87 3.95
C VAL A 245 2.53 -4.04 2.99
N SER A 246 1.40 -4.58 2.57
CA SER A 246 1.33 -5.66 1.58
C SER A 246 1.14 -5.04 0.21
N VAL A 247 2.15 -5.16 -0.64
CA VAL A 247 2.12 -4.68 -2.03
C VAL A 247 1.86 -5.87 -2.94
N ARG A 248 0.75 -5.80 -3.71
CA ARG A 248 0.36 -6.85 -4.65
C ARG A 248 0.81 -6.50 -6.05
N VAL A 249 1.45 -7.48 -6.68
CA VAL A 249 2.05 -7.36 -8.01
C VAL A 249 1.48 -8.45 -8.92
N PRO A 250 1.06 -8.14 -10.15
CA PRO A 250 0.68 -9.13 -11.14
C PRO A 250 1.81 -10.14 -11.40
N GLU A 251 1.47 -11.41 -11.66
CA GLU A 251 2.46 -12.45 -11.95
C GLU A 251 3.30 -12.16 -13.20
N THR A 252 2.72 -11.43 -14.16
CA THR A 252 3.41 -11.00 -15.40
C THR A 252 4.60 -10.10 -15.16
N ASP A 253 4.60 -9.37 -14.04
CA ASP A 253 5.63 -8.39 -13.72
C ASP A 253 6.69 -8.94 -12.76
N LEU A 254 6.47 -10.14 -12.20
CA LEU A 254 7.40 -10.78 -11.27
C LEU A 254 8.81 -11.01 -11.83
N PRO A 255 8.99 -11.41 -13.11
CA PRO A 255 10.32 -11.61 -13.68
C PRO A 255 11.17 -10.34 -13.71
N GLN A 256 10.53 -9.17 -13.63
CA GLN A 256 11.21 -7.87 -13.65
C GLN A 256 11.63 -7.41 -12.24
N LEU A 257 11.18 -8.09 -11.17
CA LEU A 257 11.49 -7.72 -9.80
C LEU A 257 12.87 -8.25 -9.39
N GLY A 258 13.69 -7.38 -8.79
CA GLY A 258 14.93 -7.80 -8.16
C GLY A 258 14.71 -8.56 -6.84
N GLU A 259 15.77 -9.12 -6.27
CA GLU A 259 15.72 -9.85 -4.99
C GLU A 259 15.22 -9.00 -3.81
N ARG A 260 15.41 -7.69 -3.85
CA ARG A 260 15.00 -6.73 -2.83
C ARG A 260 14.19 -5.62 -3.45
N PRO A 261 12.93 -5.90 -3.83
CA PRO A 261 12.09 -4.90 -4.45
C PRO A 261 11.86 -3.73 -3.49
N THR A 262 11.90 -2.53 -4.05
CA THR A 262 11.53 -1.29 -3.37
C THR A 262 10.24 -0.77 -3.97
N ALA A 263 9.46 -0.06 -3.17
CA ALA A 263 8.21 0.51 -3.63
C ALA A 263 8.03 1.94 -3.13
N GLU A 264 7.16 2.68 -3.78
CA GLU A 264 6.73 4.01 -3.39
C GLU A 264 5.22 4.07 -3.26
N ILE A 265 4.75 4.74 -2.23
CA ILE A 265 3.33 5.02 -2.02
C ILE A 265 3.15 6.54 -2.02
N PRO A 266 2.40 7.11 -2.97
CA PRO A 266 2.10 8.54 -2.95
C PRO A 266 1.14 8.89 -1.81
N HIS A 267 1.46 9.95 -1.08
CA HIS A 267 0.57 10.49 -0.06
C HIS A 267 -0.67 11.11 -0.75
N PRO A 268 -1.89 10.73 -0.36
CA PRO A 268 -3.10 11.08 -1.12
C PRO A 268 -3.41 12.57 -1.19
N THR A 269 -2.87 13.40 -0.28
CA THR A 269 -3.20 14.83 -0.22
C THR A 269 -2.10 15.73 -0.74
N ASN A 270 -0.84 15.45 -0.42
CA ASN A 270 0.29 16.34 -0.75
C ASN A 270 1.25 15.77 -1.81
N GLY A 271 1.00 14.55 -2.29
CA GLY A 271 1.82 13.89 -3.32
C GLY A 271 3.23 13.49 -2.86
N SER A 272 3.59 13.68 -1.58
CA SER A 272 4.90 13.21 -1.09
C SER A 272 4.98 11.68 -1.18
N LEU A 273 6.18 11.16 -1.48
CA LEU A 273 6.37 9.73 -1.67
C LEU A 273 6.87 9.08 -0.38
N LEU A 274 6.20 8.00 0.02
CA LEU A 274 6.67 7.11 1.07
C LEU A 274 7.43 5.95 0.43
N ASN A 275 8.74 5.95 0.63
CA ASN A 275 9.60 4.88 0.11
C ASN A 275 9.56 3.65 1.01
N LEU A 276 9.46 2.47 0.41
CA LEU A 276 9.45 1.18 1.08
C LEU A 276 10.72 0.37 0.71
N PRO A 277 11.37 -0.21 1.70
CA PRO A 277 11.03 -0.28 3.12
C PRO A 277 11.25 1.02 3.91
N GLY A 278 11.92 2.06 3.35
CA GLY A 278 12.19 3.34 3.99
C GLY A 278 13.12 3.28 5.21
N ALA A 279 13.32 4.40 5.86
CA ALA A 279 14.16 4.50 7.05
C ALA A 279 13.55 3.70 8.22
N GLY A 280 14.27 2.68 8.68
CA GLY A 280 13.83 1.78 9.74
C GLY A 280 12.78 0.74 9.31
N GLY A 281 12.41 0.67 8.03
CA GLY A 281 11.56 -0.39 7.47
C GLY A 281 12.33 -1.68 7.18
N LYS A 282 11.60 -2.80 7.03
CA LYS A 282 12.14 -4.11 6.66
C LYS A 282 11.30 -4.70 5.52
N LEU A 283 11.97 -5.35 4.58
CA LEU A 283 11.31 -6.27 3.66
C LEU A 283 11.18 -7.62 4.39
N LEU A 284 9.95 -8.07 4.62
CA LEU A 284 9.68 -9.34 5.30
C LEU A 284 9.49 -10.49 4.32
N LEU A 285 8.87 -10.22 3.18
CA LEU A 285 8.52 -11.22 2.18
C LEU A 285 8.64 -10.62 0.77
N ALA A 286 9.31 -11.33 -0.13
CA ALA A 286 9.48 -10.92 -1.52
C ALA A 286 8.85 -11.95 -2.46
N ALA A 287 7.52 -11.91 -2.60
CA ALA A 287 6.76 -12.65 -3.62
C ALA A 287 7.08 -14.16 -3.77
N PRO A 288 7.13 -14.96 -2.69
CA PRO A 288 7.55 -16.37 -2.78
C PRO A 288 6.50 -17.26 -3.47
N THR A 289 5.27 -16.82 -3.53
CA THR A 289 4.13 -17.56 -4.11
C THR A 289 3.17 -16.63 -4.83
N VAL A 290 2.53 -17.15 -5.86
CA VAL A 290 1.45 -16.47 -6.59
C VAL A 290 0.10 -16.97 -6.09
N HIS A 291 -0.82 -16.07 -5.84
CA HIS A 291 -2.18 -16.43 -5.43
C HIS A 291 -2.98 -16.92 -6.65
N PRO A 292 -3.53 -18.16 -6.64
CA PRO A 292 -4.08 -18.80 -7.83
C PRO A 292 -5.35 -18.13 -8.39
N VAL A 293 -6.08 -17.37 -7.56
CA VAL A 293 -7.32 -16.71 -8.00
C VAL A 293 -7.07 -15.30 -8.50
N THR A 294 -6.14 -14.57 -7.86
CA THR A 294 -5.87 -13.17 -8.21
C THR A 294 -4.69 -13.00 -9.15
N HIS A 295 -3.97 -14.07 -9.48
CA HIS A 295 -2.77 -14.05 -10.33
C HIS A 295 -1.79 -12.96 -9.90
N SER A 296 -1.60 -12.80 -8.59
CA SER A 296 -0.72 -11.79 -8.02
C SER A 296 0.13 -12.36 -6.90
N ALA A 297 1.32 -11.84 -6.75
CA ALA A 297 2.20 -12.16 -5.65
C ALA A 297 2.21 -11.03 -4.62
N GLU A 298 2.56 -11.36 -3.39
CA GLU A 298 2.59 -10.41 -2.28
C GLU A 298 4.04 -10.11 -1.87
N ILE A 299 4.34 -8.83 -1.78
CA ILE A 299 5.57 -8.31 -1.20
C ILE A 299 5.16 -7.63 0.11
N LEU A 300 5.75 -8.07 1.23
CA LEU A 300 5.39 -7.59 2.55
C LEU A 300 6.52 -6.76 3.14
N TYR A 301 6.21 -5.53 3.46
CA TYR A 301 7.09 -4.61 4.18
C TYR A 301 6.56 -4.37 5.59
N GLU A 302 7.46 -4.23 6.53
CA GLU A 302 7.20 -3.69 7.87
C GLU A 302 7.79 -2.29 7.94
N ILE A 303 6.99 -1.32 8.39
CA ILE A 303 7.41 0.08 8.46
C ILE A 303 6.98 0.72 9.78
N ASN A 304 7.72 1.73 10.22
CA ASN A 304 7.24 2.62 11.25
C ASN A 304 6.09 3.47 10.69
N ASN A 305 5.00 3.60 11.44
CA ASN A 305 3.86 4.40 11.00
C ASN A 305 4.25 5.89 10.90
N PRO A 306 4.18 6.50 9.71
CA PRO A 306 4.45 7.92 9.54
C PRO A 306 3.36 8.84 10.12
N GLY A 307 2.34 8.28 10.78
CA GLY A 307 1.26 8.98 11.45
C GLY A 307 0.00 9.20 10.60
N TRP A 308 0.10 9.22 9.28
CA TRP A 308 -1.06 9.37 8.38
C TRP A 308 -1.65 8.04 7.89
N LEU A 309 -0.88 6.95 7.93
CA LEU A 309 -1.38 5.63 7.55
C LEU A 309 -2.32 5.07 8.61
N ARG A 310 -3.35 4.38 8.14
CA ARG A 310 -4.32 3.66 8.98
C ARG A 310 -4.41 2.21 8.51
N ALA A 311 -4.48 1.29 9.43
CA ALA A 311 -4.77 -0.10 9.13
C ALA A 311 -6.11 -0.21 8.39
N GLY A 312 -6.16 -1.03 7.34
CA GLY A 312 -7.31 -1.15 6.45
C GLY A 312 -7.25 -0.28 5.18
N MET A 313 -6.36 0.73 5.12
CA MET A 313 -6.19 1.52 3.90
C MET A 313 -5.69 0.67 2.74
N THR A 314 -6.18 1.01 1.55
CA THR A 314 -5.67 0.51 0.26
C THR A 314 -5.27 1.71 -0.58
N LEU A 315 -4.02 1.72 -1.03
CA LEU A 315 -3.41 2.86 -1.71
C LEU A 315 -2.73 2.40 -3.00
N PRO A 316 -2.65 3.25 -4.03
CA PRO A 316 -1.80 2.98 -5.17
C PRO A 316 -0.33 2.92 -4.72
N ALA A 317 0.44 2.06 -5.33
CA ALA A 317 1.87 1.94 -5.10
C ALA A 317 2.58 1.72 -6.43
N HIS A 318 3.85 2.05 -6.48
CA HIS A 318 4.72 1.77 -7.61
C HIS A 318 5.91 0.95 -7.12
N LEU A 319 6.16 -0.17 -7.76
CA LEU A 319 7.35 -0.99 -7.53
C LEU A 319 8.43 -0.63 -8.53
N PHE A 320 9.64 -0.49 -8.05
CA PHE A 320 10.79 -0.36 -8.92
C PHE A 320 11.22 -1.74 -9.39
N THR A 321 11.35 -1.89 -10.71
CA THR A 321 11.81 -3.10 -11.35
C THR A 321 13.12 -2.79 -12.05
N GLY A 322 14.16 -3.55 -11.73
CA GLY A 322 15.41 -3.48 -12.45
C GLY A 322 16.32 -2.30 -12.07
N GLU A 323 17.38 -2.19 -12.84
CA GLU A 323 18.43 -1.19 -12.65
C GLU A 323 18.01 0.16 -13.27
N VAL A 324 18.49 1.22 -12.64
CA VAL A 324 18.42 2.55 -13.22
C VAL A 324 19.32 2.57 -14.46
N HIS A 325 18.77 2.90 -15.63
CA HIS A 325 19.50 2.99 -16.87
C HIS A 325 19.38 4.39 -17.49
N GLU A 326 20.34 4.76 -18.32
CA GLU A 326 20.27 6.03 -19.05
C GLU A 326 19.49 5.81 -20.35
N ALA A 327 18.43 6.59 -20.55
CA ALA A 327 17.57 6.51 -21.71
C ALA A 327 17.12 7.90 -22.19
N LEU A 328 16.86 8.03 -23.49
CA LEU A 328 16.21 9.22 -24.03
C LEU A 328 14.78 9.27 -23.50
N ALA A 329 14.44 10.29 -22.76
CA ALA A 329 13.17 10.40 -22.08
C ALA A 329 12.50 11.76 -22.25
N ILE A 330 11.19 11.75 -22.24
CA ILE A 330 10.33 12.93 -22.25
C ILE A 330 9.32 12.84 -21.11
N PRO A 331 8.77 13.97 -20.63
CA PRO A 331 7.67 13.95 -19.68
C PRO A 331 6.47 13.17 -20.20
N THR A 332 5.83 12.38 -19.34
CA THR A 332 4.64 11.58 -19.71
C THR A 332 3.51 12.45 -20.26
N ALA A 333 3.42 13.71 -19.82
CA ALA A 333 2.46 14.69 -20.31
C ALA A 333 2.60 15.05 -21.79
N ALA A 334 3.77 14.82 -22.40
CA ALA A 334 4.01 15.02 -23.82
C ALA A 334 3.33 13.99 -24.72
N MET A 335 2.92 12.87 -24.15
CA MET A 335 2.31 11.77 -24.89
C MET A 335 0.82 12.01 -25.14
N VAL A 336 0.40 11.77 -26.38
CA VAL A 336 -1.00 11.72 -26.78
C VAL A 336 -1.28 10.32 -27.31
N ASP A 337 -2.33 9.71 -26.78
CA ASP A 337 -2.84 8.45 -27.30
C ASP A 337 -3.76 8.72 -28.50
N ASP A 338 -3.32 8.36 -29.68
CA ASP A 338 -4.09 8.49 -30.91
C ASP A 338 -4.59 7.10 -31.34
N ALA A 339 -5.78 6.74 -30.87
CA ALA A 339 -6.42 5.44 -31.14
C ALA A 339 -5.53 4.22 -30.76
N GLY A 340 -4.85 4.27 -29.62
CA GLY A 340 -3.94 3.22 -29.15
C GLY A 340 -2.52 3.32 -29.71
N ILE A 341 -2.22 4.37 -30.47
CA ILE A 341 -0.89 4.64 -31.03
C ILE A 341 -0.23 5.80 -30.26
N PRO A 342 0.86 5.54 -29.50
CA PRO A 342 1.56 6.59 -28.76
C PRO A 342 2.20 7.59 -29.74
N THR A 343 1.77 8.83 -29.63
CA THR A 343 2.14 9.92 -30.53
C THR A 343 2.65 11.12 -29.73
N ILE A 344 3.63 11.81 -30.29
CA ILE A 344 4.17 13.06 -29.74
C ILE A 344 4.18 14.15 -30.83
N PHE A 345 4.29 15.40 -30.41
CA PHE A 345 4.42 16.55 -31.29
C PHE A 345 5.77 17.20 -31.07
N VAL A 346 6.59 17.24 -32.14
CA VAL A 346 7.92 17.84 -32.13
C VAL A 346 7.83 19.19 -32.78
N GLN A 347 8.34 20.22 -32.09
CA GLN A 347 8.43 21.56 -32.62
C GLN A 347 9.61 21.63 -33.60
N THR A 348 9.35 21.92 -34.88
CA THR A 348 10.34 22.07 -35.94
C THR A 348 10.63 23.53 -36.26
N GLY A 349 9.73 24.42 -35.85
CA GLY A 349 9.87 25.87 -36.01
C GLY A 349 9.02 26.61 -34.99
N GLY A 350 9.07 27.93 -34.91
CA GLY A 350 8.32 28.71 -33.91
C GLY A 350 6.80 28.50 -33.97
N GLU A 351 6.27 28.12 -35.13
CA GLU A 351 4.83 27.91 -35.39
C GLU A 351 4.58 26.58 -36.07
N SER A 352 5.61 25.77 -36.27
CA SER A 352 5.57 24.50 -36.99
C SER A 352 5.81 23.34 -36.05
N PHE A 353 4.92 22.32 -36.15
CA PHE A 353 4.98 21.11 -35.38
C PHE A 353 4.83 19.89 -36.30
N THR A 354 5.51 18.82 -35.95
CA THR A 354 5.42 17.54 -36.67
C THR A 354 4.91 16.47 -35.75
N ARG A 355 3.85 15.78 -36.19
CA ARG A 355 3.33 14.59 -35.51
C ARG A 355 4.28 13.42 -35.72
N ARG A 356 4.66 12.73 -34.65
CA ARG A 356 5.52 11.54 -34.71
C ARG A 356 4.95 10.42 -33.88
N VAL A 357 4.88 9.23 -34.47
CA VAL A 357 4.64 7.99 -33.74
C VAL A 357 5.91 7.55 -33.07
N VAL A 358 5.82 7.19 -31.80
CA VAL A 358 6.98 6.78 -31.02
C VAL A 358 6.79 5.37 -30.46
N ARG A 359 7.92 4.69 -30.22
CA ARG A 359 7.96 3.45 -29.51
C ARG A 359 8.44 3.72 -28.09
N LEU A 360 7.61 3.33 -27.12
CA LEU A 360 7.85 3.57 -25.70
C LEU A 360 8.65 2.42 -25.09
N GLY A 361 9.47 2.77 -24.10
CA GLY A 361 10.20 1.87 -23.23
C GLY A 361 9.74 1.99 -21.78
N SER A 362 10.70 2.06 -20.87
CA SER A 362 10.49 2.21 -19.43
C SER A 362 9.76 3.50 -19.08
N ASN A 363 8.93 3.46 -18.03
CA ASN A 363 8.20 4.62 -17.54
C ASN A 363 8.39 4.74 -16.01
N ASP A 364 8.84 5.90 -15.56
CA ASP A 364 9.05 6.19 -14.14
C ASP A 364 7.88 6.94 -13.47
N GLY A 365 6.77 7.10 -14.22
CA GLY A 365 5.58 7.84 -13.79
C GLY A 365 5.63 9.34 -14.08
N HIS A 366 6.81 9.94 -14.27
CA HIS A 366 7.02 11.33 -14.66
C HIS A 366 7.57 11.46 -16.07
N HIS A 367 8.46 10.54 -16.46
CA HIS A 367 9.08 10.48 -17.78
C HIS A 367 8.89 9.10 -18.38
N VAL A 368 8.85 9.04 -19.68
CA VAL A 368 8.78 7.82 -20.47
C VAL A 368 9.95 7.74 -21.41
N GLU A 369 10.58 6.58 -21.48
CA GLU A 369 11.65 6.28 -22.41
C GLU A 369 11.12 6.20 -23.84
N ILE A 370 11.85 6.77 -24.77
CA ILE A 370 11.58 6.69 -26.19
C ILE A 370 12.62 5.80 -26.86
N LEU A 371 12.19 4.61 -27.26
CA LEU A 371 13.07 3.64 -27.94
C LEU A 371 13.26 3.94 -29.43
N ALA A 372 12.29 4.62 -30.06
CA ALA A 372 12.35 5.02 -31.46
C ALA A 372 11.37 6.16 -31.75
N GLY A 373 11.67 6.98 -32.78
CA GLY A 373 10.81 8.06 -33.24
C GLY A 373 11.22 9.47 -32.78
N LEU A 374 12.23 9.59 -31.91
CA LEU A 374 12.72 10.87 -31.38
C LEU A 374 14.24 10.83 -31.23
N THR A 375 14.90 11.97 -31.37
CA THR A 375 16.34 12.15 -31.15
C THR A 375 16.59 13.11 -30.00
N ALA A 376 17.73 12.95 -29.31
CA ALA A 376 18.14 13.87 -28.26
C ALA A 376 18.31 15.27 -28.79
N GLY A 377 17.84 16.27 -28.06
CA GLY A 377 17.93 17.69 -28.44
C GLY A 377 16.69 18.22 -29.18
N GLU A 378 15.77 17.37 -29.62
CA GLU A 378 14.52 17.83 -30.24
C GLU A 378 13.57 18.41 -29.18
N GLN A 379 12.79 19.41 -29.56
CA GLN A 379 11.80 20.04 -28.68
C GLN A 379 10.45 19.37 -28.79
N VAL A 380 9.95 18.85 -27.72
CA VAL A 380 8.68 18.11 -27.67
C VAL A 380 7.65 18.93 -26.91
N VAL A 381 6.43 19.01 -27.40
CA VAL A 381 5.32 19.68 -26.72
C VAL A 381 4.93 18.88 -25.50
N ILE A 382 5.00 19.49 -24.32
CA ILE A 382 4.69 18.86 -23.03
C ILE A 382 3.38 19.35 -22.43
N ASP A 383 2.99 20.60 -22.70
CA ASP A 383 1.67 21.14 -22.35
C ASP A 383 0.98 21.63 -23.62
N GLY A 384 -0.33 21.37 -23.74
CA GLY A 384 -1.08 21.65 -24.95
C GLY A 384 -0.91 20.61 -26.07
N ALA A 385 -0.21 19.48 -25.85
CA ALA A 385 0.02 18.43 -26.86
C ALA A 385 -1.30 17.90 -27.48
N TYR A 386 -2.34 17.72 -26.65
CA TYR A 386 -3.66 17.31 -27.13
C TYR A 386 -4.33 18.36 -28.01
N ILE A 387 -4.10 19.65 -27.78
CA ILE A 387 -4.63 20.73 -28.63
C ILE A 387 -3.95 20.71 -30.00
N VAL A 388 -2.61 20.50 -30.04
CA VAL A 388 -1.87 20.34 -31.29
C VAL A 388 -2.40 19.12 -32.07
N HIS A 389 -2.73 18.04 -31.35
CA HIS A 389 -3.38 16.86 -31.95
C HIS A 389 -4.74 17.20 -32.59
N LEU A 390 -5.62 17.94 -31.88
CA LEU A 390 -6.90 18.39 -32.45
C LEU A 390 -6.74 19.28 -33.67
N VAL A 391 -5.76 20.19 -33.67
CA VAL A 391 -5.44 21.01 -34.84
C VAL A 391 -5.00 20.14 -36.01
N SER A 392 -4.21 19.09 -35.74
CA SER A 392 -3.77 18.16 -36.80
C SER A 392 -4.92 17.38 -37.45
N LEU A 393 -6.02 17.16 -36.74
CA LEU A 393 -7.21 16.46 -37.23
C LEU A 393 -8.17 17.40 -37.98
N SER A 394 -8.17 18.68 -37.65
CA SER A 394 -9.13 19.65 -38.22
C SER A 394 -8.78 20.11 -39.64
N GLY A 395 -7.63 19.70 -40.17
CA GLY A 395 -7.20 20.05 -41.54
C GLY A 395 -7.42 21.52 -41.86
N VAL A 396 -6.37 22.24 -42.17
CA VAL A 396 -6.29 23.61 -42.71
C VAL A 396 -7.57 24.44 -42.53
N ILE A 397 -7.57 25.36 -41.58
CA ILE A 397 -8.56 26.43 -41.49
C ILE A 397 -8.45 27.20 -42.82
N PRO A 398 -9.52 27.32 -43.65
CA PRO A 398 -9.44 28.11 -44.85
C PRO A 398 -9.05 29.54 -44.52
N GLU A 399 -8.06 30.09 -45.22
CA GLU A 399 -7.75 31.52 -45.17
C GLU A 399 -9.05 32.29 -45.44
N HIS A 400 -9.50 33.06 -44.50
CA HIS A 400 -10.51 34.07 -44.80
C HIS A 400 -9.84 35.13 -45.66
N SER A 401 -10.05 35.06 -46.98
CA SER A 401 -9.77 36.14 -47.89
C SER A 401 -10.61 37.36 -47.53
N HIS A 402 -9.98 38.45 -47.18
CA HIS A 402 -10.56 39.79 -47.10
C HIS A 402 -10.62 40.42 -48.48
#